data_c12b5a314d9f7d771c15745a1b1edf5c
#
_entry.id   c12b5a314d9f7d771c15745a1b1edf5c
#
_cell.length_a   1.000
_cell.length_b   1.000
_cell.length_c   1.000
_cell.angle_alpha   90.00
_cell.angle_beta   90.00
_cell.angle_gamma   90.00
#
_symmetry.space_group_name_H-M   'P 1'
#
loop_
_entity.id
_entity.type
_entity.pdbx_description
1 polymer ?
#
loop_
_entity_poly.entity_id
_entity_poly.type
_entity_poly.pdbx_seq_one_letter_code
_entity_poly.pdbx_strand_id
1 'polypeptide(L)'
;MDARKFAVLGVSKAGCIPFEIGTHICAQDCVESLNNLVKLLSSKVKSLLEDLPSSLTGSVFIYIDGIENIDYACCEVIGRHGGLIPCTEMSRVCSDRTKYLFWDPFHPTESAILIATKYMLDGGPEYVSPVNINQLTNS
;
A
#
# COMPACT_ATOMS: atom_id res chain seq x y z
N MET A 1 1.13 -28.18 2.28
CA MET A 1 1.46 -27.14 3.26
C MET A 1 0.25 -26.97 4.18
N ASP A 2 0.46 -26.93 5.50
CA ASP A 2 -0.63 -26.82 6.49
C ASP A 2 -0.79 -25.36 7.01
N ALA A 3 -0.61 -24.36 6.14
CA ALA A 3 -0.87 -22.99 6.53
C ALA A 3 -2.36 -22.79 6.87
N ARG A 4 -2.62 -22.12 7.98
CA ARG A 4 -3.96 -21.82 8.49
C ARG A 4 -4.20 -20.34 8.77
N LYS A 5 -3.16 -19.53 8.84
CA LYS A 5 -3.24 -18.09 9.11
C LYS A 5 -2.69 -17.32 7.91
N PHE A 6 -3.51 -16.46 7.34
CA PHE A 6 -3.19 -15.74 6.10
C PHE A 6 -3.41 -14.24 6.31
N ALA A 7 -2.38 -13.46 6.01
CA ALA A 7 -2.47 -12.01 5.94
C ALA A 7 -2.43 -11.59 4.47
N VAL A 8 -3.51 -10.98 3.99
CA VAL A 8 -3.66 -10.53 2.61
C VAL A 8 -3.52 -9.02 2.56
N LEU A 9 -2.45 -8.55 1.93
CA LEU A 9 -2.20 -7.12 1.76
C LEU A 9 -3.03 -6.59 0.60
N GLY A 10 -3.83 -5.58 0.87
CA GLY A 10 -4.58 -4.83 -0.12
C GLY A 10 -3.69 -3.92 -0.97
N VAL A 11 -4.21 -3.51 -2.11
CA VAL A 11 -3.55 -2.53 -2.97
C VAL A 11 -3.86 -1.13 -2.46
N SER A 12 -2.82 -0.31 -2.27
CA SER A 12 -2.95 1.12 -1.96
C SER A 12 -3.57 1.90 -3.14
N LYS A 13 -3.84 3.18 -2.97
CA LYS A 13 -4.31 4.07 -4.06
C LYS A 13 -3.28 4.15 -5.20
N ALA A 14 -3.26 3.13 -6.05
CA ALA A 14 -2.27 2.99 -7.13
C ALA A 14 -2.27 4.19 -8.10
N GLY A 15 -3.42 4.85 -8.30
CA GLY A 15 -3.53 6.06 -9.12
C GLY A 15 -2.85 7.29 -8.52
N CYS A 16 -2.28 7.15 -7.34
CA CYS A 16 -1.67 8.23 -6.60
C CYS A 16 -0.16 8.05 -6.39
N ILE A 17 0.45 7.02 -6.93
CA ILE A 17 1.91 6.87 -6.87
C ILE A 17 2.58 7.90 -7.80
N PRO A 18 3.81 8.35 -7.50
CA PRO A 18 4.50 9.37 -8.30
C PRO A 18 4.57 9.05 -9.80
N PHE A 19 4.69 7.76 -10.17
CA PHE A 19 4.69 7.32 -11.56
C PHE A 19 3.38 7.65 -12.28
N GLU A 20 2.24 7.32 -11.70
CA GLU A 20 0.94 7.55 -12.32
C GLU A 20 0.64 9.05 -12.44
N ILE A 21 0.94 9.84 -11.40
CA ILE A 21 0.80 11.29 -11.44
C ILE A 21 1.75 11.91 -12.47
N GLY A 22 2.98 11.40 -12.57
CA GLY A 22 4.01 11.91 -13.48
C GLY A 22 3.74 11.62 -14.95
N THR A 23 3.10 10.48 -15.26
CA THR A 23 2.84 10.04 -16.65
C THR A 23 1.50 10.52 -17.19
N HIS A 24 0.52 10.82 -16.34
CA HIS A 24 -0.79 11.32 -16.75
C HIS A 24 -0.82 12.85 -16.76
N ILE A 25 -0.52 13.45 -17.90
CA ILE A 25 -0.35 14.90 -18.09
C ILE A 25 -1.58 15.72 -17.69
N CYS A 26 -2.78 15.15 -17.79
CA CYS A 26 -4.04 15.79 -17.44
C CYS A 26 -4.46 15.61 -15.97
N ALA A 27 -3.78 14.74 -15.20
CA ALA A 27 -4.04 14.58 -13.80
C ALA A 27 -3.29 15.67 -13.02
N GLN A 28 -4.02 16.57 -12.36
CA GLN A 28 -3.41 17.50 -11.41
C GLN A 28 -3.02 16.80 -10.11
N ASP A 29 -3.76 15.76 -9.79
CA ASP A 29 -3.65 14.93 -8.59
C ASP A 29 -3.61 13.43 -8.97
N CYS A 30 -4.26 12.57 -8.20
CA CYS A 30 -4.33 11.14 -8.47
C CYS A 30 -5.14 10.77 -9.73
N VAL A 31 -4.79 9.67 -10.36
CA VAL A 31 -5.56 9.06 -11.46
C VAL A 31 -6.77 8.32 -10.88
N GLU A 32 -7.93 9.02 -10.80
CA GLU A 32 -9.13 8.51 -10.15
C GLU A 32 -9.70 7.25 -10.80
N SER A 33 -9.58 7.09 -12.12
CA SER A 33 -10.02 5.85 -12.79
C SER A 33 -9.28 4.62 -12.27
N LEU A 34 -7.99 4.72 -12.01
CA LEU A 34 -7.18 3.65 -11.45
C LEU A 34 -7.54 3.40 -9.97
N ASN A 35 -7.76 4.46 -9.18
CA ASN A 35 -8.19 4.33 -7.80
C ASN A 35 -9.58 3.67 -7.69
N ASN A 36 -10.47 3.90 -8.63
CA ASN A 36 -11.78 3.23 -8.68
C ASN A 36 -11.64 1.73 -8.97
N LEU A 37 -10.71 1.32 -9.83
CA LEU A 37 -10.39 -0.10 -10.04
C LEU A 37 -9.83 -0.74 -8.77
N VAL A 38 -8.94 -0.05 -8.07
CA VAL A 38 -8.39 -0.52 -6.79
C VAL A 38 -9.50 -0.71 -5.75
N LYS A 39 -10.43 0.24 -5.63
CA LYS A 39 -11.58 0.12 -4.71
C LYS A 39 -12.45 -1.10 -5.04
N LEU A 40 -12.73 -1.32 -6.34
CA LEU A 40 -13.49 -2.50 -6.78
C LEU A 40 -12.76 -3.80 -6.46
N LEU A 41 -11.46 -3.89 -6.74
CA LEU A 41 -10.63 -5.03 -6.39
C LEU A 41 -10.65 -5.29 -4.89
N SER A 42 -10.39 -4.28 -4.07
CA SER A 42 -10.37 -4.39 -2.60
C SER A 42 -11.70 -4.91 -2.05
N SER A 43 -12.83 -4.39 -2.55
CA SER A 43 -14.15 -4.87 -2.11
C SER A 43 -14.39 -6.34 -2.45
N LYS A 44 -13.97 -6.78 -3.64
CA LYS A 44 -14.08 -8.18 -4.07
C LYS A 44 -13.18 -9.12 -3.27
N VAL A 45 -11.96 -8.68 -2.98
CA VAL A 45 -11.02 -9.47 -2.16
C VAL A 45 -11.56 -9.59 -0.73
N LYS A 46 -12.03 -8.50 -0.11
CA LYS A 46 -12.63 -8.54 1.24
C LYS A 46 -13.80 -9.53 1.29
N SER A 47 -14.75 -9.45 0.35
CA SER A 47 -15.86 -10.39 0.27
C SER A 47 -15.41 -11.85 0.13
N LEU A 48 -14.41 -12.10 -0.73
CA LEU A 48 -13.83 -13.44 -0.87
C LEU A 48 -13.23 -13.96 0.45
N LEU A 49 -12.49 -13.11 1.18
CA LEU A 49 -11.87 -13.50 2.44
C LEU A 49 -12.89 -13.76 3.57
N GLU A 50 -14.07 -13.12 3.52
CA GLU A 50 -15.19 -13.41 4.41
C GLU A 50 -15.82 -14.78 4.12
N ASP A 51 -15.86 -15.20 2.87
CA ASP A 51 -16.46 -16.47 2.43
C ASP A 51 -15.54 -17.69 2.61
N LEU A 52 -14.21 -17.49 2.46
CA LEU A 52 -13.21 -18.56 2.48
C LEU A 52 -13.20 -19.42 3.75
N PRO A 53 -13.37 -18.90 4.98
CA PRO A 53 -13.39 -19.73 6.19
C PRO A 53 -14.47 -20.79 6.18
N SER A 54 -15.60 -20.58 5.47
CA SER A 54 -16.69 -21.55 5.35
C SER A 54 -16.25 -22.81 4.59
N SER A 55 -15.36 -22.65 3.61
CA SER A 55 -14.85 -23.75 2.78
C SER A 55 -13.49 -24.29 3.23
N LEU A 56 -12.72 -23.48 3.98
CA LEU A 56 -11.38 -23.79 4.48
C LEU A 56 -11.38 -23.84 6.00
N THR A 57 -12.05 -24.84 6.57
CA THR A 57 -12.23 -25.00 8.02
C THR A 57 -10.91 -24.95 8.77
N GLY A 58 -10.86 -24.14 9.84
CA GLY A 58 -9.67 -23.94 10.66
C GLY A 58 -8.64 -22.96 10.07
N SER A 59 -8.97 -22.29 8.95
CA SER A 59 -8.14 -21.22 8.40
C SER A 59 -8.68 -19.85 8.81
N VAL A 60 -7.77 -18.92 9.08
CA VAL A 60 -8.07 -17.52 9.43
C VAL A 60 -7.44 -16.61 8.40
N PHE A 61 -8.22 -15.68 7.87
CA PHE A 61 -7.80 -14.69 6.89
C PHE A 61 -7.95 -13.31 7.50
N ILE A 62 -6.92 -12.47 7.34
CA ILE A 62 -7.02 -11.04 7.61
C ILE A 62 -6.73 -10.25 6.34
N TYR A 63 -7.39 -9.10 6.20
CA TYR A 63 -7.14 -8.16 5.13
C TYR A 63 -6.49 -6.90 5.71
N ILE A 64 -5.40 -6.47 5.09
CA ILE A 64 -4.65 -5.29 5.48
C ILE A 64 -4.93 -4.22 4.43
N ASP A 65 -5.55 -3.13 4.84
CA ASP A 65 -5.80 -1.99 3.94
C ASP A 65 -4.50 -1.32 3.52
N GLY A 66 -4.44 -0.87 2.27
CA GLY A 66 -3.29 -0.14 1.76
C GLY A 66 -3.20 1.29 2.32
N ILE A 67 -2.02 1.89 2.24
CA ILE A 67 -1.76 3.27 2.70
C ILE A 67 -2.49 4.28 1.80
N GLU A 68 -3.12 5.29 2.40
CA GLU A 68 -3.96 6.26 1.68
C GLU A 68 -3.29 7.59 1.31
N ASN A 69 -2.18 7.97 1.94
CA ASN A 69 -1.56 9.28 1.77
C ASN A 69 -0.40 9.29 0.77
N ILE A 70 -0.27 10.42 0.03
CA ILE A 70 0.62 10.58 -1.13
C ILE A 70 1.38 11.87 -1.01
N ASP A 71 2.64 11.82 -1.43
CA ASP A 71 3.48 12.98 -1.70
C ASP A 71 4.53 12.67 -2.77
N TYR A 72 5.38 13.67 -3.07
CA TYR A 72 6.49 13.55 -3.99
C TYR A 72 7.47 12.44 -3.61
N ALA A 73 8.16 11.86 -4.60
CA ALA A 73 9.29 10.96 -4.34
C ALA A 73 10.48 11.73 -3.75
N CYS A 74 11.14 11.13 -2.77
CA CYS A 74 12.35 11.67 -2.14
C CYS A 74 13.56 11.67 -3.10
N CYS A 75 13.64 10.67 -3.97
CA CYS A 75 14.64 10.57 -5.02
C CYS A 75 14.10 11.23 -6.29
N GLU A 76 14.46 12.48 -6.50
CA GLU A 76 14.07 13.27 -7.65
C GLU A 76 14.95 12.94 -8.86
N VAL A 77 14.40 12.22 -9.85
CA VAL A 77 15.17 11.97 -11.08
C VAL A 77 14.63 12.79 -12.23
N ILE A 78 13.45 12.56 -12.73
CA ILE A 78 12.85 13.28 -13.86
C ILE A 78 11.32 13.16 -13.75
N GLY A 79 10.61 14.21 -14.20
CA GLY A 79 9.15 14.26 -14.27
C GLY A 79 8.49 14.94 -13.09
N ARG A 80 7.16 15.13 -13.20
CA ARG A 80 6.37 15.66 -12.10
C ARG A 80 6.44 14.69 -10.93
N HIS A 81 6.62 15.21 -9.74
CA HIS A 81 6.69 14.42 -8.49
C HIS A 81 7.84 13.40 -8.43
N GLY A 82 8.89 13.54 -9.28
CA GLY A 82 9.97 12.55 -9.37
C GLY A 82 9.53 11.21 -9.96
N GLY A 83 8.46 11.20 -10.79
CA GLY A 83 7.68 10.01 -11.10
C GLY A 83 8.05 9.21 -12.34
N LEU A 84 9.11 9.57 -13.11
CA LEU A 84 9.34 8.91 -14.40
C LEU A 84 10.42 7.82 -14.38
N ILE A 85 11.45 7.95 -13.54
CA ILE A 85 12.60 7.05 -13.55
C ILE A 85 12.93 6.59 -12.13
N PRO A 86 13.18 5.29 -11.90
CA PRO A 86 13.64 4.80 -10.60
C PRO A 86 14.94 5.47 -10.14
N CYS A 87 15.17 5.51 -8.83
CA CYS A 87 16.35 6.09 -8.22
C CYS A 87 17.63 5.40 -8.71
N THR A 88 18.64 6.20 -9.06
CA THR A 88 19.97 5.76 -9.49
C THR A 88 21.04 6.38 -8.60
N GLU A 89 22.28 5.89 -8.69
CA GLU A 89 23.42 6.45 -7.94
C GLU A 89 23.69 7.93 -8.21
N MET A 90 23.29 8.44 -9.39
CA MET A 90 23.45 9.83 -9.80
C MET A 90 22.22 10.70 -9.49
N SER A 91 21.19 10.14 -8.90
CA SER A 91 19.95 10.86 -8.61
C SER A 91 20.12 11.81 -7.44
N ARG A 92 19.42 12.95 -7.50
CA ARG A 92 19.34 13.87 -6.37
C ARG A 92 18.37 13.32 -5.34
N VAL A 93 18.81 13.21 -4.08
CA VAL A 93 18.02 12.70 -2.96
C VAL A 93 17.64 13.84 -2.04
N CYS A 94 16.42 13.82 -1.51
CA CYS A 94 15.95 14.77 -0.51
C CYS A 94 16.82 14.75 0.75
N SER A 95 16.83 15.85 1.48
CA SER A 95 17.64 15.99 2.69
C SER A 95 17.12 15.19 3.89
N ASP A 96 15.81 14.92 3.93
CA ASP A 96 15.15 14.23 5.02
C ASP A 96 14.09 13.23 4.49
N ARG A 97 14.47 11.97 4.43
CA ARG A 97 13.65 10.86 3.92
C ARG A 97 12.41 10.59 4.77
N THR A 98 12.44 11.00 6.04
CA THR A 98 11.34 10.72 6.97
C THR A 98 10.08 11.53 6.68
N LYS A 99 10.21 12.56 5.86
CA LYS A 99 9.11 13.44 5.44
C LYS A 99 8.40 12.99 4.16
N TYR A 100 8.90 11.93 3.52
CA TYR A 100 8.39 11.46 2.25
C TYR A 100 7.77 10.07 2.38
N LEU A 101 6.63 9.88 1.73
CA LEU A 101 6.00 8.57 1.64
C LEU A 101 6.71 7.67 0.62
N PHE A 102 7.06 8.24 -0.53
CA PHE A 102 7.74 7.54 -1.61
C PHE A 102 9.24 7.86 -1.67
N TRP A 103 10.03 6.81 -1.87
CA TRP A 103 11.45 6.90 -2.17
C TRP A 103 11.70 7.29 -3.63
N ASP A 104 11.01 6.59 -4.54
CA ASP A 104 11.09 6.77 -5.99
C ASP A 104 9.68 6.67 -6.61
N PRO A 105 9.53 6.56 -7.95
CA PRO A 105 8.22 6.45 -8.59
C PRO A 105 7.28 5.39 -8.02
N PHE A 106 7.79 4.32 -7.41
CA PHE A 106 7.04 3.12 -7.03
C PHE A 106 7.22 2.68 -5.58
N HIS A 107 8.39 2.91 -5.01
CA HIS A 107 8.78 2.32 -3.73
C HIS A 107 8.54 3.29 -2.57
N PRO A 108 7.93 2.84 -1.47
CA PRO A 108 7.81 3.65 -0.26
C PRO A 108 9.16 3.87 0.41
N THR A 109 9.27 4.89 1.23
CA THR A 109 10.42 5.12 2.10
C THR A 109 10.43 4.12 3.27
N GLU A 110 11.59 3.92 3.91
CA GLU A 110 11.69 3.15 5.14
C GLU A 110 10.74 3.67 6.23
N SER A 111 10.66 4.99 6.41
CA SER A 111 9.74 5.61 7.39
C SER A 111 8.28 5.25 7.12
N ALA A 112 7.85 5.28 5.86
CA ALA A 112 6.51 4.90 5.46
C ALA A 112 6.25 3.41 5.74
N ILE A 113 7.22 2.54 5.46
CA ILE A 113 7.13 1.10 5.75
C ILE A 113 7.01 0.85 7.27
N LEU A 114 7.82 1.52 8.08
CA LEU A 114 7.78 1.38 9.54
C LEU A 114 6.42 1.81 10.13
N ILE A 115 5.86 2.92 9.65
CA ILE A 115 4.53 3.38 10.05
C ILE A 115 3.46 2.36 9.63
N ALA A 116 3.49 1.90 8.37
CA ALA A 116 2.57 0.90 7.87
C ALA A 116 2.65 -0.40 8.67
N THR A 117 3.86 -0.87 8.96
CA THR A 117 4.08 -2.09 9.76
C THR A 117 3.48 -1.96 11.16
N LYS A 118 3.59 -0.79 11.80
CA LYS A 118 2.97 -0.55 13.10
C LYS A 118 1.44 -0.70 13.04
N TYR A 119 0.79 -0.13 12.00
CA TYR A 119 -0.65 -0.29 11.81
C TYR A 119 -1.05 -1.73 11.47
N MET A 120 -0.22 -2.47 10.73
CA MET A 120 -0.46 -3.88 10.44
C MET A 120 -0.40 -4.75 11.71
N LEU A 121 0.56 -4.47 12.60
CA LEU A 121 0.77 -5.24 13.81
C LEU A 121 -0.28 -4.95 14.89
N ASP A 122 -0.57 -3.66 15.14
CA ASP A 122 -1.32 -3.19 16.31
C ASP A 122 -2.56 -2.35 15.96
N GLY A 123 -2.79 -2.07 14.68
CA GLY A 123 -3.89 -1.20 14.22
C GLY A 123 -5.26 -1.82 14.46
N GLY A 124 -6.27 -0.95 14.47
CA GLY A 124 -7.68 -1.31 14.55
C GLY A 124 -8.27 -1.81 13.24
N PRO A 125 -9.58 -2.14 13.23
CA PRO A 125 -10.26 -2.73 12.07
C PRO A 125 -10.32 -1.82 10.85
N GLU A 126 -10.05 -0.53 10.99
CA GLU A 126 -9.89 0.43 9.88
C GLU A 126 -8.63 0.20 9.05
N TYR A 127 -7.62 -0.46 9.61
CA TYR A 127 -6.36 -0.81 8.94
C TYR A 127 -6.25 -2.29 8.64
N VAL A 128 -6.68 -3.15 9.59
CA VAL A 128 -6.55 -4.60 9.48
C VAL A 128 -7.79 -5.27 10.04
N SER A 129 -8.47 -6.08 9.26
CA SER A 129 -9.73 -6.75 9.66
C SER A 129 -9.73 -8.25 9.35
N PRO A 130 -10.43 -9.09 10.14
CA PRO A 130 -11.16 -8.75 11.36
C PRO A 130 -10.29 -8.59 12.62
N VAL A 131 -9.02 -8.99 12.58
CA VAL A 131 -8.04 -8.87 13.66
C VAL A 131 -6.69 -8.47 13.11
N ASN A 132 -5.84 -7.82 13.90
CA ASN A 132 -4.48 -7.44 13.48
C ASN A 132 -3.50 -8.63 13.52
N ILE A 133 -2.27 -8.42 13.02
CA ILE A 133 -1.29 -9.49 12.91
C ILE A 133 -0.92 -10.07 14.29
N ASN A 134 -0.76 -9.23 15.33
CA ASN A 134 -0.46 -9.71 16.67
C ASN A 134 -1.59 -10.55 17.23
N GLN A 135 -2.84 -10.18 17.02
CA GLN A 135 -3.99 -11.00 17.42
C GLN A 135 -4.06 -12.30 16.61
N LEU A 136 -3.82 -12.23 15.29
CA LEU A 136 -3.80 -13.41 14.42
C LEU A 136 -2.74 -14.43 14.87
N THR A 137 -1.55 -13.97 15.26
CA THR A 137 -0.47 -14.88 15.67
C THR A 137 -0.74 -15.54 17.01
N ASN A 138 -1.49 -14.87 17.89
CA ASN A 138 -1.82 -15.35 19.24
C ASN A 138 -3.17 -16.11 19.33
N SER A 139 -3.88 -16.28 18.23
CA SER A 139 -5.16 -17.00 18.15
C SER A 139 -4.99 -18.51 17.97
#